data_57a9476152a272ec52a2d222ab3c662d
#
_entry.id   57a9476152a272ec52a2d222ab3c662d
#
_cell.length_a   1.000
_cell.length_b   1.000
_cell.length_c   1.000
_cell.angle_alpha   90.00
_cell.angle_beta   90.00
_cell.angle_gamma   90.00
#
_symmetry.space_group_name_H-M   'P 1'
#
loop_
_entity.id
_entity.type
_entity.pdbx_description
1 polymer ?
#
loop_
_entity_poly.entity_id
_entity_poly.type
_entity_poly.pdbx_seq_one_letter_code
_entity_poly.pdbx_strand_id
1 'polypeptide(L)'
;MKAFLILEDGHVFTGTSIGSGKEVISEIVFNTSMTGYLEVLTDPSYAGQAVTMTYPLIGNYGINFSDMESKKPWVKGFIVRELSRTASNFRCEGSIQDFLEKHDIPGIAGIDTRALTKLLREKGTMNGMITTDENYDLDKILPQLSAYEVGNVVDEVTCSEPAVLKGNGKKVALMDFGAKNNIARSLNKRGCEVTIYPAHTSAEEILAAKPDGIMLSNGPGDPKSCTQIIAEIKKLYDSDVPIFAICLGHQLMALATGADTHKLKYGHRGGNHPVKDLRTGRVYISSQNHGYVVDTDTLDPKVAKPAFVNVNDGTNEGLEYIGKQIFTVQFHPEACPGPQDSAYLFDRFIEMMGGEQ
;
A
#
# COMPACT_ATOMS: atom_id res chain seq x y z
N MET A 1 17.52 -5.52 24.94
CA MET A 1 17.39 -6.99 24.79
C MET A 1 17.86 -7.35 23.39
N LYS A 2 18.50 -8.50 23.19
CA LYS A 2 18.81 -8.97 21.84
C LYS A 2 17.54 -9.34 21.10
N ALA A 3 17.57 -9.21 19.79
CA ALA A 3 16.54 -9.70 18.90
C ALA A 3 17.17 -10.35 17.67
N PHE A 4 16.41 -11.24 17.06
CA PHE A 4 16.83 -12.00 15.89
C PHE A 4 15.78 -11.87 14.81
N LEU A 5 16.22 -11.62 13.59
CA LEU A 5 15.41 -11.76 12.38
C LEU A 5 15.88 -13.05 11.69
N ILE A 6 15.03 -14.06 11.68
CA ILE A 6 15.28 -15.37 11.07
C ILE A 6 14.48 -15.41 9.77
N LEU A 7 15.14 -15.65 8.65
CA LEU A 7 14.52 -15.76 7.34
C LEU A 7 14.27 -17.22 6.95
N GLU A 8 13.31 -17.48 6.09
CA GLU A 8 12.94 -18.83 5.66
C GLU A 8 14.06 -19.61 4.95
N ASP A 9 15.06 -18.91 4.43
CA ASP A 9 16.24 -19.50 3.82
C ASP A 9 17.37 -19.81 4.83
N GLY A 10 17.11 -19.62 6.13
CA GLY A 10 18.03 -19.90 7.23
C GLY A 10 19.00 -18.76 7.59
N HIS A 11 18.96 -17.62 6.88
CA HIS A 11 19.75 -16.46 7.29
C HIS A 11 19.21 -15.86 8.60
N VAL A 12 20.13 -15.52 9.50
CA VAL A 12 19.83 -14.89 10.80
C VAL A 12 20.56 -13.56 10.93
N PHE A 13 19.82 -12.50 11.19
CA PHE A 13 20.37 -11.20 11.54
C PHE A 13 20.18 -10.97 13.04
N THR A 14 21.25 -10.61 13.74
CA THR A 14 21.23 -10.31 15.17
C THR A 14 21.28 -8.82 15.40
N GLY A 15 20.38 -8.31 16.22
CA GLY A 15 20.28 -6.89 16.55
C GLY A 15 19.77 -6.66 17.95
N THR A 16 19.14 -5.51 18.15
CA THR A 16 18.54 -5.07 19.40
C THR A 16 17.03 -4.96 19.21
N SER A 17 16.27 -5.50 20.16
CA SER A 17 14.80 -5.36 20.18
C SER A 17 14.41 -3.90 20.34
N ILE A 18 13.46 -3.48 19.51
CA ILE A 18 12.72 -2.21 19.61
C ILE A 18 11.22 -2.52 19.61
N GLY A 19 10.42 -1.62 20.13
CA GLY A 19 8.97 -1.85 20.27
C GLY A 19 8.66 -2.96 21.26
N SER A 20 7.67 -3.80 20.95
CA SER A 20 7.24 -4.87 21.83
C SER A 20 8.18 -6.08 21.81
N GLY A 21 8.14 -6.89 22.88
CA GLY A 21 8.90 -8.15 22.97
C GLY A 21 8.21 -9.35 22.31
N LYS A 22 7.14 -9.13 21.55
CA LYS A 22 6.34 -10.17 20.90
C LYS A 22 7.09 -10.83 19.76
N GLU A 23 6.87 -12.12 19.59
CA GLU A 23 7.30 -12.83 18.39
C GLU A 23 6.28 -12.67 17.26
N VAL A 24 6.77 -12.57 16.04
CA VAL A 24 5.91 -12.46 14.87
C VAL A 24 6.52 -13.14 13.65
N ILE A 25 5.69 -13.85 12.91
CA ILE A 25 5.98 -14.33 11.54
C ILE A 25 5.27 -13.42 10.55
N SER A 26 5.97 -13.05 9.47
CA SER A 26 5.44 -12.15 8.44
C SER A 26 6.25 -12.26 7.15
N GLU A 27 5.70 -11.79 6.04
CA GLU A 27 6.50 -11.52 4.85
C GLU A 27 7.43 -10.32 5.10
N ILE A 28 8.72 -10.49 4.81
CA ILE A 28 9.73 -9.44 4.99
C ILE A 28 9.87 -8.65 3.69
N VAL A 29 9.60 -7.35 3.79
CA VAL A 29 9.69 -6.42 2.66
C VAL A 29 10.62 -5.25 3.01
N PHE A 30 11.01 -4.46 2.00
CA PHE A 30 11.80 -3.25 2.25
C PHE A 30 11.18 -2.03 1.59
N ASN A 31 11.39 -0.86 2.18
CA ASN A 31 11.01 0.44 1.64
C ASN A 31 12.24 1.34 1.52
N THR A 32 12.37 2.02 0.38
CA THR A 32 13.55 2.85 0.07
C THR A 32 13.37 4.34 0.39
N SER A 33 12.24 4.74 0.96
CA SER A 33 12.00 6.12 1.37
C SER A 33 12.94 6.54 2.51
N MET A 34 13.41 7.79 2.45
CA MET A 34 14.27 8.35 3.49
C MET A 34 13.48 8.92 4.67
N THR A 35 12.21 9.24 4.45
CA THR A 35 11.28 9.87 5.40
C THR A 35 9.91 9.19 5.29
N GLY A 36 8.96 9.58 6.15
CA GLY A 36 7.59 9.07 6.08
C GLY A 36 7.43 7.71 6.73
N TYR A 37 8.21 7.43 7.75
CA TYR A 37 8.14 6.12 8.43
C TYR A 37 6.84 5.92 9.23
N LEU A 38 6.18 6.99 9.72
CA LEU A 38 4.88 6.86 10.37
C LEU A 38 3.78 6.54 9.36
N GLU A 39 3.84 7.18 8.19
CA GLU A 39 2.96 6.88 7.06
C GLU A 39 3.13 5.42 6.62
N VAL A 40 4.37 4.92 6.51
CA VAL A 40 4.66 3.50 6.23
C VAL A 40 4.07 2.58 7.31
N LEU A 41 4.27 2.90 8.60
CA LEU A 41 3.75 2.09 9.70
C LEU A 41 2.22 2.02 9.69
N THR A 42 1.54 3.09 9.27
CA THR A 42 0.09 3.23 9.31
C THR A 42 -0.61 3.01 7.97
N ASP A 43 0.14 2.71 6.89
CA ASP A 43 -0.43 2.33 5.60
C ASP A 43 -1.00 0.90 5.66
N PRO A 44 -2.32 0.72 5.46
CA PRO A 44 -2.95 -0.59 5.49
C PRO A 44 -2.39 -1.58 4.46
N SER A 45 -1.78 -1.11 3.38
CA SER A 45 -1.16 -1.96 2.36
C SER A 45 0.01 -2.79 2.89
N TYR A 46 0.55 -2.48 4.07
CA TYR A 46 1.55 -3.32 4.75
C TYR A 46 0.96 -4.38 5.70
N ALA A 47 -0.35 -4.55 5.77
CA ALA A 47 -0.94 -5.61 6.59
C ALA A 47 -0.37 -6.99 6.19
N GLY A 48 0.04 -7.77 7.19
CA GLY A 48 0.72 -9.06 6.97
C GLY A 48 2.24 -8.99 6.77
N GLN A 49 2.84 -7.79 6.68
CA GLN A 49 4.26 -7.60 6.36
C GLN A 49 5.05 -6.96 7.50
N ALA A 50 6.34 -7.36 7.65
CA ALA A 50 7.31 -6.60 8.42
C ALA A 50 8.18 -5.77 7.45
N VAL A 51 8.32 -4.49 7.76
CA VAL A 51 8.93 -3.52 6.84
C VAL A 51 10.34 -3.17 7.27
N THR A 52 11.29 -3.35 6.35
CA THR A 52 12.67 -2.90 6.49
C THR A 52 12.82 -1.51 5.89
N MET A 53 13.15 -0.51 6.69
CA MET A 53 13.56 0.79 6.19
C MET A 53 15.02 0.74 5.75
N THR A 54 15.28 1.03 4.47
CA THR A 54 16.66 0.98 3.94
C THR A 54 17.49 2.21 4.30
N TYR A 55 16.83 3.33 4.63
CA TYR A 55 17.52 4.52 5.10
C TYR A 55 18.17 4.27 6.47
N PRO A 56 19.45 4.69 6.66
CA PRO A 56 20.23 4.24 7.82
C PRO A 56 19.68 4.70 9.17
N LEU A 57 19.15 5.92 9.26
CA LEU A 57 18.66 6.51 10.51
C LEU A 57 17.16 6.76 10.44
N ILE A 58 16.41 6.10 11.30
CA ILE A 58 14.94 6.22 11.40
C ILE A 58 14.57 6.80 12.77
N GLY A 59 13.48 7.57 12.85
CA GLY A 59 12.98 8.14 14.10
C GLY A 59 13.53 9.53 14.46
N ASN A 60 14.37 10.09 13.62
CA ASN A 60 15.08 11.35 13.88
C ASN A 60 14.18 12.59 14.02
N TYR A 61 12.97 12.58 13.48
CA TYR A 61 11.99 13.66 13.66
C TYR A 61 10.77 13.26 14.53
N GLY A 62 10.80 12.05 15.12
CA GLY A 62 9.71 11.54 15.95
C GLY A 62 8.47 11.15 15.15
N ILE A 63 7.33 11.15 15.81
CA ILE A 63 6.04 10.91 15.18
C ILE A 63 5.16 12.15 15.30
N ASN A 64 4.24 12.32 14.35
CA ASN A 64 3.17 13.30 14.40
C ASN A 64 1.87 12.62 13.96
N PHE A 65 0.87 12.57 14.83
CA PHE A 65 -0.37 11.82 14.59
C PHE A 65 -1.19 12.35 13.39
N SER A 66 -0.98 13.59 12.96
CA SER A 66 -1.63 14.11 11.74
C SER A 66 -1.10 13.49 10.45
N ASP A 67 0.08 12.87 10.49
CA ASP A 67 0.73 12.22 9.36
C ASP A 67 0.29 10.73 9.22
N MET A 68 -0.57 10.23 10.11
CA MET A 68 -1.11 8.87 10.01
C MET A 68 -2.00 8.69 8.79
N GLU A 69 -1.77 7.62 8.04
CA GLU A 69 -2.54 7.23 6.85
C GLU A 69 -3.77 6.38 7.17
N SER A 70 -3.91 5.92 8.43
CA SER A 70 -5.10 5.21 8.91
C SER A 70 -5.20 5.28 10.44
N LYS A 71 -6.21 4.61 11.01
CA LYS A 71 -6.53 4.63 12.45
C LYS A 71 -5.49 4.01 13.38
N LYS A 72 -4.59 3.16 12.86
CA LYS A 72 -3.57 2.42 13.63
C LYS A 72 -2.44 1.96 12.72
N PRO A 73 -1.29 1.51 13.25
CA PRO A 73 -0.30 0.79 12.44
C PRO A 73 -0.82 -0.58 12.01
N TRP A 74 -0.35 -1.03 10.84
CA TRP A 74 -0.75 -2.31 10.23
C TRP A 74 0.42 -3.25 10.00
N VAL A 75 1.65 -2.74 10.04
CA VAL A 75 2.84 -3.59 9.90
C VAL A 75 2.88 -4.65 10.99
N LYS A 76 3.33 -5.85 10.66
CA LYS A 76 3.56 -6.93 11.64
C LYS A 76 4.87 -6.76 12.40
N GLY A 77 5.86 -6.06 11.82
CA GLY A 77 7.14 -5.78 12.45
C GLY A 77 7.88 -4.63 11.78
N PHE A 78 8.86 -4.07 12.47
CA PHE A 78 9.62 -2.93 11.97
C PHE A 78 11.13 -3.18 12.09
N ILE A 79 11.85 -3.02 10.97
CA ILE A 79 13.26 -3.40 10.84
C ILE A 79 14.06 -2.18 10.40
N VAL A 80 15.07 -1.79 11.19
CA VAL A 80 15.85 -0.59 10.94
C VAL A 80 17.35 -0.84 11.17
N ARG A 81 18.19 -0.06 10.49
CA ARG A 81 19.64 -0.03 10.76
C ARG A 81 19.92 0.65 12.09
N GLU A 82 19.36 1.85 12.28
CA GLU A 82 19.52 2.64 13.50
C GLU A 82 18.21 3.35 13.83
N LEU A 83 17.78 3.23 15.08
CA LEU A 83 16.69 3.99 15.63
C LEU A 83 17.24 5.21 16.39
N SER A 84 16.81 6.41 16.01
CA SER A 84 17.24 7.65 16.67
C SER A 84 16.85 7.64 18.15
N ARG A 85 17.81 7.95 19.00
CA ARG A 85 17.58 8.05 20.45
C ARG A 85 16.81 9.32 20.85
N THR A 86 16.92 10.35 20.04
CA THR A 86 16.31 11.65 20.31
C THR A 86 15.66 12.18 19.04
N ALA A 87 14.36 12.37 19.10
CA ALA A 87 13.62 13.03 18.04
C ALA A 87 13.82 14.56 18.13
N SER A 88 14.05 15.20 16.99
CA SER A 88 14.27 16.65 16.89
C SER A 88 13.44 17.24 15.75
N ASN A 89 12.21 17.62 16.04
CA ASN A 89 11.30 18.31 15.12
C ASN A 89 10.24 19.05 15.92
N PHE A 90 9.86 20.26 15.45
CA PHE A 90 8.84 21.07 16.13
C PHE A 90 7.43 20.45 16.13
N ARG A 91 7.17 19.49 15.22
CA ARG A 91 5.91 18.73 15.15
C ARG A 91 5.97 17.40 15.92
N CYS A 92 7.06 17.09 16.59
CA CYS A 92 7.22 15.82 17.29
C CYS A 92 6.24 15.68 18.46
N GLU A 93 5.41 14.65 18.44
CA GLU A 93 4.43 14.33 19.49
C GLU A 93 4.81 13.06 20.26
N GLY A 94 5.84 12.33 19.82
CA GLY A 94 6.32 11.12 20.50
C GLY A 94 7.47 10.43 19.76
N SER A 95 7.99 9.38 20.37
CA SER A 95 9.01 8.53 19.74
C SER A 95 8.40 7.36 18.97
N ILE A 96 9.15 6.82 18.00
CA ILE A 96 8.76 5.56 17.34
C ILE A 96 8.78 4.40 18.33
N GLN A 97 9.73 4.35 19.26
CA GLN A 97 9.81 3.31 20.28
C GLN A 97 8.50 3.22 21.07
N ASP A 98 8.03 4.33 21.62
CA ASP A 98 6.79 4.38 22.39
C ASP A 98 5.57 4.02 21.53
N PHE A 99 5.59 4.44 20.26
CA PHE A 99 4.51 4.12 19.32
C PHE A 99 4.42 2.63 19.03
N LEU A 100 5.55 1.98 18.76
CA LEU A 100 5.62 0.53 18.51
C LEU A 100 5.20 -0.27 19.77
N GLU A 101 5.70 0.13 20.96
CA GLU A 101 5.32 -0.51 22.23
C GLU A 101 3.82 -0.39 22.50
N LYS A 102 3.26 0.82 22.35
CA LYS A 102 1.84 1.09 22.56
C LYS A 102 0.93 0.23 21.68
N HIS A 103 1.39 -0.08 20.46
CA HIS A 103 0.62 -0.85 19.49
C HIS A 103 1.02 -2.32 19.40
N ASP A 104 1.85 -2.81 20.35
CA ASP A 104 2.32 -4.19 20.41
C ASP A 104 3.00 -4.68 19.11
N ILE A 105 3.81 -3.81 18.51
CA ILE A 105 4.57 -4.11 17.29
C ILE A 105 6.02 -4.40 17.66
N PRO A 106 6.52 -5.62 17.36
CA PRO A 106 7.92 -5.96 17.54
C PRO A 106 8.79 -5.34 16.45
N GLY A 107 10.04 -5.09 16.79
CA GLY A 107 10.99 -4.65 15.80
C GLY A 107 12.43 -4.97 16.18
N ILE A 108 13.32 -4.76 15.23
CA ILE A 108 14.76 -5.01 15.38
C ILE A 108 15.56 -3.85 14.80
N ALA A 109 16.53 -3.36 15.58
CA ALA A 109 17.50 -2.33 15.18
C ALA A 109 18.92 -2.88 15.25
N GLY A 110 19.86 -2.24 14.54
CA GLY A 110 21.27 -2.58 14.57
C GLY A 110 21.71 -3.64 13.58
N ILE A 111 20.81 -4.12 12.73
CA ILE A 111 21.15 -5.11 11.69
C ILE A 111 21.70 -4.43 10.42
N ASP A 112 22.34 -5.20 9.56
CA ASP A 112 22.73 -4.74 8.23
C ASP A 112 21.53 -4.77 7.26
N THR A 113 20.74 -3.69 7.25
CA THR A 113 19.58 -3.56 6.36
C THR A 113 19.97 -3.53 4.88
N ARG A 114 21.22 -3.15 4.54
CA ARG A 114 21.71 -3.21 3.16
C ARG A 114 21.94 -4.66 2.72
N ALA A 115 22.52 -5.51 3.57
CA ALA A 115 22.70 -6.94 3.30
C ALA A 115 21.32 -7.61 3.15
N LEU A 116 20.39 -7.34 4.08
CA LEU A 116 19.00 -7.84 3.99
C LEU A 116 18.33 -7.42 2.69
N THR A 117 18.40 -6.14 2.32
CA THR A 117 17.80 -5.63 1.07
C THR A 117 18.39 -6.30 -0.18
N LYS A 118 19.72 -6.54 -0.21
CA LYS A 118 20.35 -7.27 -1.31
C LYS A 118 19.81 -8.68 -1.42
N LEU A 119 19.73 -9.38 -0.28
CA LEU A 119 19.20 -10.75 -0.21
C LEU A 119 17.77 -10.81 -0.76
N LEU A 120 16.87 -9.90 -0.32
CA LEU A 120 15.50 -9.82 -0.80
C LEU A 120 15.41 -9.48 -2.30
N ARG A 121 16.30 -8.66 -2.83
CA ARG A 121 16.35 -8.37 -4.27
C ARG A 121 16.83 -9.57 -5.10
N GLU A 122 17.78 -10.34 -4.56
CA GLU A 122 18.36 -11.49 -5.25
C GLU A 122 17.45 -12.73 -5.19
N LYS A 123 16.78 -12.99 -4.06
CA LYS A 123 15.96 -14.18 -3.84
C LYS A 123 14.45 -13.91 -3.96
N GLY A 124 14.00 -12.70 -3.77
CA GLY A 124 12.60 -12.28 -3.66
C GLY A 124 12.23 -11.92 -2.22
N THR A 125 11.02 -11.36 -2.02
CA THR A 125 10.46 -11.27 -0.67
C THR A 125 10.29 -12.66 -0.11
N MET A 126 10.53 -12.81 1.19
CA MET A 126 10.46 -14.10 1.87
C MET A 126 9.88 -13.95 3.27
N ASN A 127 9.40 -15.04 3.83
CA ASN A 127 8.90 -15.06 5.18
C ASN A 127 10.04 -14.99 6.18
N GLY A 128 9.77 -14.38 7.34
CA GLY A 128 10.73 -14.30 8.43
C GLY A 128 10.03 -14.16 9.78
N MET A 129 10.78 -14.47 10.82
CA MET A 129 10.38 -14.32 12.21
C MET A 129 11.25 -13.26 12.89
N ILE A 130 10.60 -12.35 13.62
CA ILE A 130 11.29 -11.50 14.59
C ILE A 130 11.04 -12.12 15.97
N THR A 131 12.11 -12.45 16.70
CA THR A 131 12.05 -13.03 18.04
C THR A 131 13.11 -12.46 18.97
N THR A 132 12.86 -12.50 20.27
CA THR A 132 13.80 -12.18 21.33
C THR A 132 14.28 -13.44 22.09
N ASP A 133 13.82 -14.62 21.70
CA ASP A 133 14.28 -15.88 22.26
C ASP A 133 15.70 -16.18 21.78
N GLU A 134 16.67 -16.16 22.72
CA GLU A 134 18.07 -16.51 22.44
C GLU A 134 18.29 -18.02 22.22
N ASN A 135 17.30 -18.86 22.60
CA ASN A 135 17.35 -20.32 22.46
C ASN A 135 16.51 -20.81 21.27
N TYR A 136 16.28 -19.98 20.26
CA TYR A 136 15.52 -20.34 19.09
C TYR A 136 16.05 -21.61 18.40
N ASP A 137 15.14 -22.42 17.86
CA ASP A 137 15.43 -23.69 17.20
C ASP A 137 15.08 -23.57 15.70
N LEU A 138 16.09 -23.50 14.85
CA LEU A 138 15.92 -23.34 13.41
C LEU A 138 15.14 -24.51 12.80
N ASP A 139 15.34 -25.75 13.29
CA ASP A 139 14.66 -26.92 12.75
C ASP A 139 13.13 -26.87 13.00
N LYS A 140 12.70 -26.10 14.00
CA LYS A 140 11.28 -25.85 14.28
C LYS A 140 10.73 -24.64 13.57
N ILE A 141 11.55 -23.59 13.42
CA ILE A 141 11.12 -22.29 12.86
C ILE A 141 11.03 -22.36 11.34
N LEU A 142 12.02 -22.91 10.65
CA LEU A 142 12.06 -22.90 9.18
C LEU A 142 10.80 -23.56 8.53
N PRO A 143 10.29 -24.70 9.02
CA PRO A 143 9.03 -25.22 8.51
C PRO A 143 7.83 -24.31 8.70
N GLN A 144 7.76 -23.57 9.82
CA GLN A 144 6.69 -22.60 10.07
C GLN A 144 6.77 -21.41 9.10
N LEU A 145 8.00 -20.92 8.83
CA LEU A 145 8.20 -19.83 7.88
C LEU A 145 7.81 -20.24 6.46
N SER A 146 8.20 -21.45 6.03
CA SER A 146 7.84 -21.96 4.70
C SER A 146 6.35 -22.21 4.52
N ALA A 147 5.62 -22.50 5.60
CA ALA A 147 4.18 -22.73 5.57
C ALA A 147 3.35 -21.46 5.76
N TYR A 148 3.98 -20.33 6.11
CA TYR A 148 3.26 -19.09 6.37
C TYR A 148 2.75 -18.46 5.09
N GLU A 149 1.46 -18.16 5.05
CA GLU A 149 0.80 -17.42 3.98
C GLU A 149 0.11 -16.19 4.56
N VAL A 150 0.25 -15.08 3.86
CA VAL A 150 -0.53 -13.87 4.16
C VAL A 150 -1.95 -14.12 3.66
N GLY A 151 -2.88 -14.31 4.60
CA GLY A 151 -4.29 -14.59 4.27
C GLY A 151 -5.03 -13.41 3.62
N ASN A 152 -6.37 -13.45 3.64
CA ASN A 152 -7.19 -12.34 3.16
C ASN A 152 -7.14 -11.16 4.13
N VAL A 153 -6.17 -10.26 3.92
CA VAL A 153 -5.92 -9.11 4.78
C VAL A 153 -6.81 -7.90 4.45
N VAL A 154 -7.53 -7.90 3.33
CA VAL A 154 -8.51 -6.83 3.01
C VAL A 154 -9.62 -6.78 4.06
N ASP A 155 -10.10 -7.94 4.51
CA ASP A 155 -11.14 -8.03 5.53
C ASP A 155 -10.70 -7.48 6.90
N GLU A 156 -9.39 -7.50 7.20
CA GLU A 156 -8.84 -6.95 8.43
C GLU A 156 -8.75 -5.42 8.41
N VAL A 157 -8.51 -4.83 7.23
CA VAL A 157 -8.18 -3.40 7.10
C VAL A 157 -9.35 -2.52 6.71
N THR A 158 -10.32 -3.06 6.00
CA THR A 158 -11.51 -2.31 5.56
C THR A 158 -12.31 -1.71 6.74
N CYS A 159 -13.05 -0.66 6.49
CA CYS A 159 -13.97 -0.09 7.49
C CYS A 159 -15.15 -1.05 7.75
N SER A 160 -15.67 -1.02 8.97
CA SER A 160 -16.82 -1.86 9.37
C SER A 160 -18.18 -1.26 8.96
N GLU A 161 -18.24 0.06 8.81
CA GLU A 161 -19.46 0.82 8.50
C GLU A 161 -19.13 1.96 7.55
N PRO A 162 -20.08 2.38 6.71
CA PRO A 162 -19.90 3.54 5.85
C PRO A 162 -19.63 4.83 6.66
N ALA A 163 -18.72 5.66 6.15
CA ALA A 163 -18.37 6.95 6.74
C ALA A 163 -18.41 8.05 5.69
N VAL A 164 -18.84 9.26 6.07
CA VAL A 164 -18.99 10.39 5.15
C VAL A 164 -18.05 11.53 5.54
N LEU A 165 -17.19 11.95 4.61
CA LEU A 165 -16.49 13.22 4.65
C LEU A 165 -17.33 14.24 3.86
N LYS A 166 -17.96 15.16 4.57
CA LYS A 166 -18.84 16.17 3.95
C LYS A 166 -18.05 17.10 3.03
N GLY A 167 -18.67 17.44 1.91
CA GLY A 167 -18.22 18.39 0.93
C GLY A 167 -19.43 19.01 0.22
N ASN A 168 -19.21 20.06 -0.57
CA ASN A 168 -20.27 20.79 -1.26
C ASN A 168 -20.26 20.54 -2.78
N GLY A 169 -19.33 19.72 -3.28
CA GLY A 169 -19.15 19.42 -4.70
C GLY A 169 -19.65 18.02 -5.08
N LYS A 170 -18.88 17.34 -5.93
CA LYS A 170 -19.21 16.02 -6.46
C LYS A 170 -19.29 14.96 -5.36
N LYS A 171 -20.19 14.01 -5.50
CA LYS A 171 -20.36 12.87 -4.61
C LYS A 171 -19.50 11.70 -5.10
N VAL A 172 -18.54 11.27 -4.29
CA VAL A 172 -17.66 10.16 -4.60
C VAL A 172 -17.93 9.00 -3.65
N ALA A 173 -18.20 7.83 -4.22
CA ALA A 173 -18.22 6.57 -3.48
C ALA A 173 -16.80 5.99 -3.47
N LEU A 174 -16.17 5.89 -2.30
CA LEU A 174 -14.86 5.29 -2.12
C LEU A 174 -15.01 3.89 -1.54
N MET A 175 -14.63 2.86 -2.28
CA MET A 175 -14.54 1.49 -1.76
C MET A 175 -13.23 1.32 -1.00
N ASP A 176 -13.33 0.96 0.26
CA ASP A 176 -12.21 0.84 1.19
C ASP A 176 -11.65 -0.59 1.21
N PHE A 177 -10.58 -0.84 0.46
CA PHE A 177 -9.83 -2.09 0.49
C PHE A 177 -8.62 -2.03 1.45
N GLY A 178 -8.53 -0.99 2.26
CA GLY A 178 -7.40 -0.56 3.05
C GLY A 178 -6.91 0.81 2.60
N ALA A 179 -7.86 1.74 2.46
CA ALA A 179 -7.61 3.08 1.94
C ALA A 179 -6.69 3.88 2.85
N LYS A 180 -5.67 4.51 2.26
CA LYS A 180 -4.96 5.59 2.93
C LYS A 180 -5.85 6.81 3.07
N ASN A 181 -5.81 7.44 4.25
CA ASN A 181 -6.59 8.63 4.55
C ASN A 181 -6.42 9.75 3.50
N ASN A 182 -5.22 9.85 2.92
CA ASN A 182 -4.93 10.89 1.95
C ASN A 182 -5.70 10.75 0.62
N ILE A 183 -6.20 9.57 0.28
CA ILE A 183 -7.09 9.41 -0.89
C ILE A 183 -8.38 10.21 -0.64
N ALA A 184 -9.08 9.93 0.46
CA ALA A 184 -10.31 10.63 0.81
C ALA A 184 -10.06 12.13 1.07
N ARG A 185 -8.95 12.48 1.75
CA ARG A 185 -8.53 13.88 1.98
C ARG A 185 -8.27 14.62 0.66
N SER A 186 -7.65 13.98 -0.33
CA SER A 186 -7.34 14.59 -1.64
C SER A 186 -8.60 14.93 -2.43
N LEU A 187 -9.61 14.06 -2.38
CA LEU A 187 -10.92 14.31 -2.97
C LEU A 187 -11.67 15.41 -2.20
N ASN A 188 -11.70 15.33 -0.88
CA ASN A 188 -12.40 16.30 -0.03
C ASN A 188 -11.82 17.70 -0.11
N LYS A 189 -10.46 17.84 -0.17
CA LYS A 189 -9.79 19.12 -0.42
C LYS A 189 -10.19 19.79 -1.73
N ARG A 190 -10.66 19.00 -2.71
CA ARG A 190 -11.19 19.46 -4.00
C ARG A 190 -12.71 19.66 -3.98
N GLY A 191 -13.31 19.69 -2.78
CA GLY A 191 -14.71 19.96 -2.55
C GLY A 191 -15.63 18.76 -2.61
N CYS A 192 -15.14 17.54 -2.92
CA CYS A 192 -15.99 16.36 -3.00
C CYS A 192 -16.58 15.97 -1.63
N GLU A 193 -17.84 15.57 -1.64
CA GLU A 193 -18.43 14.76 -0.57
C GLU A 193 -18.01 13.31 -0.82
N VAL A 194 -17.29 12.70 0.14
CA VAL A 194 -16.76 11.35 -0.02
C VAL A 194 -17.48 10.42 0.96
N THR A 195 -18.18 9.42 0.44
CA THR A 195 -18.71 8.31 1.23
C THR A 195 -17.78 7.12 1.10
N ILE A 196 -17.18 6.71 2.21
CA ILE A 196 -16.30 5.55 2.30
C ILE A 196 -17.16 4.34 2.61
N TYR A 197 -17.08 3.31 1.77
CA TYR A 197 -17.84 2.06 1.90
C TYR A 197 -16.92 0.90 2.23
N PRO A 198 -17.37 -0.06 3.07
CA PRO A 198 -16.65 -1.32 3.28
C PRO A 198 -16.38 -2.06 1.96
N ALA A 199 -15.31 -2.85 1.93
CA ALA A 199 -14.84 -3.58 0.75
C ALA A 199 -15.89 -4.49 0.10
N HIS A 200 -16.79 -5.06 0.89
CA HIS A 200 -17.83 -6.00 0.45
C HIS A 200 -19.19 -5.34 0.17
N THR A 201 -19.27 -4.00 0.16
CA THR A 201 -20.50 -3.31 -0.23
C THR A 201 -20.85 -3.64 -1.67
N SER A 202 -22.12 -3.99 -1.91
CA SER A 202 -22.55 -4.38 -3.25
C SER A 202 -22.58 -3.20 -4.23
N ALA A 203 -22.34 -3.50 -5.50
CA ALA A 203 -22.44 -2.50 -6.56
C ALA A 203 -23.82 -1.87 -6.61
N GLU A 204 -24.88 -2.64 -6.33
CA GLU A 204 -26.27 -2.15 -6.28
C GLU A 204 -26.43 -1.06 -5.20
N GLU A 205 -25.91 -1.29 -4.01
CA GLU A 205 -25.97 -0.32 -2.91
C GLU A 205 -25.20 0.97 -3.25
N ILE A 206 -23.99 0.84 -3.80
CA ILE A 206 -23.18 1.98 -4.23
C ILE A 206 -23.90 2.80 -5.30
N LEU A 207 -24.45 2.14 -6.34
CA LEU A 207 -25.14 2.80 -7.45
C LEU A 207 -26.48 3.41 -7.02
N ALA A 208 -27.15 2.82 -6.03
CA ALA A 208 -28.40 3.37 -5.46
C ALA A 208 -28.16 4.73 -4.77
N ALA A 209 -26.97 4.98 -4.25
CA ALA A 209 -26.57 6.28 -3.69
C ALA A 209 -26.33 7.36 -4.75
N LYS A 210 -26.33 7.00 -6.05
CA LYS A 210 -26.13 7.88 -7.20
C LYS A 210 -24.88 8.75 -7.08
N PRO A 211 -23.69 8.15 -6.92
CA PRO A 211 -22.44 8.91 -6.89
C PRO A 211 -22.15 9.53 -8.27
N ASP A 212 -21.49 10.67 -8.29
CA ASP A 212 -20.93 11.27 -9.52
C ASP A 212 -19.72 10.51 -10.02
N GLY A 213 -18.99 9.81 -9.13
CA GLY A 213 -17.85 8.98 -9.45
C GLY A 213 -17.53 7.96 -8.37
N ILE A 214 -16.77 6.92 -8.74
CA ILE A 214 -16.36 5.83 -7.85
C ILE A 214 -14.84 5.82 -7.75
N MET A 215 -14.33 5.75 -6.53
CA MET A 215 -12.91 5.57 -6.22
C MET A 215 -12.69 4.15 -5.69
N LEU A 216 -11.82 3.38 -6.33
CA LEU A 216 -11.33 2.10 -5.82
C LEU A 216 -9.99 2.32 -5.14
N SER A 217 -9.90 2.07 -3.85
CA SER A 217 -8.72 2.40 -3.05
C SER A 217 -7.55 1.44 -3.26
N ASN A 218 -6.40 1.80 -2.69
CA ASN A 218 -5.30 0.89 -2.41
C ASN A 218 -5.70 -0.16 -1.36
N GLY A 219 -4.82 -1.15 -1.16
CA GLY A 219 -5.00 -2.17 -0.14
C GLY A 219 -3.90 -3.24 -0.17
N PRO A 220 -3.88 -4.14 0.82
CA PRO A 220 -2.91 -5.21 0.96
C PRO A 220 -3.31 -6.49 0.23
N GLY A 221 -2.36 -7.42 0.12
CA GLY A 221 -2.60 -8.83 -0.23
C GLY A 221 -2.52 -9.15 -1.71
N ASP A 222 -2.91 -10.39 -2.03
CA ASP A 222 -3.03 -10.88 -3.40
C ASP A 222 -4.39 -10.49 -3.97
N PRO A 223 -4.46 -9.71 -5.08
CA PRO A 223 -5.73 -9.30 -5.67
C PRO A 223 -6.60 -10.49 -6.09
N LYS A 224 -6.01 -11.63 -6.47
CA LYS A 224 -6.76 -12.84 -6.86
C LYS A 224 -7.56 -13.47 -5.72
N SER A 225 -7.20 -13.21 -4.47
CA SER A 225 -7.96 -13.68 -3.31
C SER A 225 -9.30 -12.94 -3.11
N CYS A 226 -9.45 -11.75 -3.71
CA CYS A 226 -10.60 -10.87 -3.56
C CYS A 226 -11.77 -11.20 -4.51
N THR A 227 -12.12 -12.47 -4.70
CA THR A 227 -13.06 -12.92 -5.74
C THR A 227 -14.45 -12.27 -5.68
N GLN A 228 -14.99 -12.07 -4.48
CA GLN A 228 -16.30 -11.40 -4.31
C GLN A 228 -16.23 -9.92 -4.69
N ILE A 229 -15.17 -9.23 -4.28
CA ILE A 229 -14.94 -7.82 -4.59
C ILE A 229 -14.77 -7.63 -6.11
N ILE A 230 -14.03 -8.53 -6.78
CA ILE A 230 -13.86 -8.52 -8.24
C ILE A 230 -15.22 -8.64 -8.95
N ALA A 231 -16.12 -9.49 -8.45
CA ALA A 231 -17.45 -9.65 -9.02
C ALA A 231 -18.30 -8.37 -8.89
N GLU A 232 -18.22 -7.66 -7.77
CA GLU A 232 -18.90 -6.37 -7.58
C GLU A 232 -18.28 -5.26 -8.46
N ILE A 233 -16.94 -5.19 -8.55
CA ILE A 233 -16.24 -4.25 -9.43
C ILE A 233 -16.65 -4.47 -10.91
N LYS A 234 -16.85 -5.72 -11.32
CA LYS A 234 -17.35 -6.01 -12.68
C LYS A 234 -18.71 -5.36 -12.96
N LYS A 235 -19.63 -5.38 -12.00
CA LYS A 235 -20.92 -4.69 -12.11
C LYS A 235 -20.77 -3.16 -12.15
N LEU A 236 -19.82 -2.61 -11.37
CA LEU A 236 -19.50 -1.17 -11.40
C LEU A 236 -18.88 -0.78 -12.75
N TYR A 237 -18.01 -1.61 -13.33
CA TYR A 237 -17.44 -1.40 -14.67
C TYR A 237 -18.54 -1.33 -15.73
N ASP A 238 -19.59 -2.14 -15.63
CA ASP A 238 -20.72 -2.15 -16.59
C ASP A 238 -21.63 -0.94 -16.41
N SER A 239 -21.51 -0.17 -15.33
CA SER A 239 -22.19 1.12 -15.16
C SER A 239 -21.53 2.24 -15.99
N ASP A 240 -22.21 3.36 -16.14
CA ASP A 240 -21.64 4.54 -16.83
C ASP A 240 -21.03 5.57 -15.86
N VAL A 241 -20.88 5.20 -14.58
CA VAL A 241 -20.28 6.07 -13.56
C VAL A 241 -18.77 6.14 -13.76
N PRO A 242 -18.14 7.33 -13.77
CA PRO A 242 -16.70 7.48 -13.85
C PRO A 242 -15.99 6.76 -12.70
N ILE A 243 -14.89 6.05 -13.00
CA ILE A 243 -14.11 5.31 -12.00
C ILE A 243 -12.64 5.71 -12.06
N PHE A 244 -12.06 6.00 -10.89
CA PHE A 244 -10.63 6.08 -10.68
C PHE A 244 -10.19 5.01 -9.68
N ALA A 245 -9.11 4.28 -9.97
CA ALA A 245 -8.63 3.20 -9.11
C ALA A 245 -7.13 3.31 -8.86
N ILE A 246 -6.72 3.01 -7.62
CA ILE A 246 -5.34 3.14 -7.15
C ILE A 246 -4.84 1.80 -6.61
N CYS A 247 -3.65 1.38 -7.01
CA CYS A 247 -2.88 0.25 -6.52
C CYS A 247 -3.69 -1.06 -6.53
N LEU A 248 -4.17 -1.57 -5.39
CA LEU A 248 -5.03 -2.77 -5.36
C LEU A 248 -6.29 -2.57 -6.20
N GLY A 249 -6.93 -1.40 -6.13
CA GLY A 249 -8.11 -1.08 -6.96
C GLY A 249 -7.83 -1.17 -8.46
N HIS A 250 -6.64 -0.76 -8.92
CA HIS A 250 -6.19 -0.94 -10.29
C HIS A 250 -6.09 -2.42 -10.67
N GLN A 251 -5.49 -3.24 -9.81
CA GLN A 251 -5.35 -4.68 -10.04
C GLN A 251 -6.70 -5.40 -10.06
N LEU A 252 -7.59 -5.05 -9.12
CA LEU A 252 -8.94 -5.61 -9.05
C LEU A 252 -9.79 -5.24 -10.28
N MET A 253 -9.68 -4.00 -10.78
CA MET A 253 -10.36 -3.57 -12.00
C MET A 253 -9.83 -4.33 -13.23
N ALA A 254 -8.52 -4.56 -13.32
CA ALA A 254 -7.91 -5.36 -14.38
C ALA A 254 -8.42 -6.80 -14.36
N LEU A 255 -8.45 -7.45 -13.19
CA LEU A 255 -9.01 -8.80 -13.02
C LEU A 255 -10.51 -8.85 -13.36
N ALA A 256 -11.30 -7.86 -12.93
CA ALA A 256 -12.73 -7.77 -13.23
C ALA A 256 -13.03 -7.66 -14.72
N THR A 257 -12.07 -7.20 -15.51
CA THR A 257 -12.18 -7.01 -16.96
C THR A 257 -11.43 -8.07 -17.78
N GLY A 258 -10.94 -9.14 -17.12
CA GLY A 258 -10.39 -10.33 -17.78
C GLY A 258 -8.87 -10.34 -17.98
N ALA A 259 -8.16 -9.33 -17.51
CA ALA A 259 -6.69 -9.35 -17.44
C ALA A 259 -6.20 -10.20 -16.26
N ASP A 260 -4.91 -10.46 -16.18
CA ASP A 260 -4.28 -11.22 -15.10
C ASP A 260 -3.26 -10.38 -14.32
N THR A 261 -2.85 -10.87 -13.16
CA THR A 261 -1.83 -10.27 -12.28
C THR A 261 -0.81 -11.32 -11.86
N HIS A 262 0.43 -10.90 -11.61
CA HIS A 262 1.45 -11.77 -11.05
C HIS A 262 2.23 -11.08 -9.92
N LYS A 263 2.81 -11.88 -9.03
CA LYS A 263 3.67 -11.39 -7.95
C LYS A 263 5.04 -11.02 -8.50
N LEU A 264 5.48 -9.79 -8.24
CA LEU A 264 6.84 -9.34 -8.52
C LEU A 264 7.82 -9.99 -7.54
N LYS A 265 9.04 -10.16 -7.96
CA LYS A 265 10.10 -10.79 -7.16
C LYS A 265 10.28 -10.14 -5.78
N TYR A 266 10.30 -8.80 -5.73
CA TYR A 266 10.42 -8.03 -4.49
C TYR A 266 9.49 -6.81 -4.43
N GLY A 267 8.68 -6.58 -5.47
CA GLY A 267 7.74 -5.46 -5.56
C GLY A 267 8.40 -4.09 -5.71
N HIS A 268 7.56 -3.07 -5.81
CA HIS A 268 7.98 -1.67 -5.81
C HIS A 268 7.55 -1.02 -4.51
N ARG A 269 8.52 -0.49 -3.71
CA ARG A 269 8.24 0.20 -2.45
C ARG A 269 9.24 1.33 -2.23
N GLY A 270 8.71 2.55 -2.17
CA GLY A 270 9.49 3.77 -1.98
C GLY A 270 8.93 4.97 -2.71
N GLY A 271 9.49 6.16 -2.48
CA GLY A 271 9.04 7.42 -3.06
C GLY A 271 9.87 7.91 -4.25
N ASN A 272 10.56 7.04 -4.95
CA ASN A 272 11.55 7.41 -5.99
C ASN A 272 11.43 6.57 -7.27
N HIS A 273 10.26 6.05 -7.58
CA HIS A 273 10.04 5.24 -8.78
C HIS A 273 9.60 6.12 -9.98
N PRO A 274 10.35 6.11 -11.09
CA PRO A 274 9.99 6.87 -12.28
C PRO A 274 8.91 6.16 -13.08
N VAL A 275 7.80 6.86 -13.31
CA VAL A 275 6.66 6.38 -14.11
C VAL A 275 6.45 7.29 -15.30
N LYS A 276 6.34 6.71 -16.49
CA LYS A 276 6.10 7.43 -17.72
C LYS A 276 4.61 7.41 -18.09
N ASP A 277 4.00 8.58 -18.25
CA ASP A 277 2.70 8.75 -18.89
C ASP A 277 2.87 8.50 -20.41
N LEU A 278 2.24 7.47 -20.94
CA LEU A 278 2.36 7.08 -22.35
C LEU A 278 1.64 8.04 -23.29
N ARG A 279 0.65 8.79 -22.79
CA ARG A 279 -0.09 9.78 -23.59
C ARG A 279 0.75 11.04 -23.84
N THR A 280 1.47 11.51 -22.83
CA THR A 280 2.25 12.76 -22.90
C THR A 280 3.73 12.54 -23.12
N GLY A 281 4.23 11.34 -22.85
CA GLY A 281 5.65 11.00 -22.82
C GLY A 281 6.41 11.53 -21.59
N ARG A 282 5.73 12.25 -20.67
CA ARG A 282 6.34 12.82 -19.47
C ARG A 282 6.63 11.73 -18.43
N VAL A 283 7.74 11.89 -17.73
CA VAL A 283 8.12 11.02 -16.61
C VAL A 283 7.87 11.78 -15.29
N TYR A 284 7.20 11.11 -14.36
CA TYR A 284 6.96 11.57 -13.00
C TYR A 284 7.70 10.67 -12.03
N ILE A 285 8.13 11.22 -10.90
CA ILE A 285 8.58 10.40 -9.78
C ILE A 285 7.36 10.10 -8.90
N SER A 286 7.17 8.84 -8.58
CA SER A 286 5.99 8.36 -7.88
C SER A 286 6.31 7.64 -6.58
N SER A 287 5.33 7.61 -5.70
CA SER A 287 5.29 6.73 -4.53
C SER A 287 4.71 5.37 -4.91
N GLN A 288 5.35 4.29 -4.45
CA GLN A 288 4.99 2.92 -4.77
C GLN A 288 4.93 2.07 -3.49
N ASN A 289 3.95 1.20 -3.40
CA ASN A 289 3.87 0.16 -2.37
C ASN A 289 3.02 -1.01 -2.87
N HIS A 290 3.58 -1.87 -3.70
CA HIS A 290 2.87 -3.06 -4.19
C HIS A 290 3.81 -4.23 -4.45
N GLY A 291 3.30 -5.44 -4.24
CA GLY A 291 3.99 -6.70 -4.54
C GLY A 291 3.48 -7.39 -5.81
N TYR A 292 2.34 -6.97 -6.33
CA TYR A 292 1.70 -7.52 -7.53
C TYR A 292 1.61 -6.47 -8.62
N VAL A 293 1.50 -6.91 -9.86
CA VAL A 293 1.39 -6.05 -11.05
C VAL A 293 0.42 -6.67 -12.05
N VAL A 294 -0.25 -5.83 -12.84
CA VAL A 294 -1.10 -6.27 -13.95
C VAL A 294 -0.21 -6.73 -15.11
N ASP A 295 -0.52 -7.91 -15.63
CA ASP A 295 0.18 -8.51 -16.75
C ASP A 295 -0.32 -7.91 -18.07
N THR A 296 0.50 -7.03 -18.67
CA THR A 296 0.14 -6.29 -19.87
C THR A 296 -0.24 -7.18 -21.04
N ASP A 297 0.39 -8.36 -21.17
CA ASP A 297 0.19 -9.28 -22.28
C ASP A 297 -1.18 -10.00 -22.20
N THR A 298 -1.85 -9.93 -21.07
CA THR A 298 -3.20 -10.50 -20.86
C THR A 298 -4.33 -9.51 -21.13
N LEU A 299 -4.01 -8.25 -21.41
CA LEU A 299 -5.04 -7.23 -21.69
C LEU A 299 -5.71 -7.47 -23.03
N ASP A 300 -7.04 -7.45 -23.07
CA ASP A 300 -7.76 -7.30 -24.32
C ASP A 300 -7.66 -5.82 -24.77
N PRO A 301 -7.04 -5.53 -25.93
CA PRO A 301 -6.88 -4.17 -26.42
C PRO A 301 -8.20 -3.48 -26.80
N LYS A 302 -9.30 -4.22 -26.89
CA LYS A 302 -10.64 -3.67 -27.04
C LYS A 302 -11.26 -3.18 -25.71
N VAL A 303 -10.73 -3.66 -24.58
CA VAL A 303 -11.22 -3.34 -23.24
C VAL A 303 -10.35 -2.25 -22.61
N ALA A 304 -9.04 -2.42 -22.61
CA ALA A 304 -8.12 -1.48 -21.96
C ALA A 304 -6.79 -1.39 -22.69
N LYS A 305 -6.09 -0.28 -22.47
CA LYS A 305 -4.72 -0.05 -22.94
C LYS A 305 -3.84 0.47 -21.82
N PRO A 306 -2.53 0.16 -21.83
CA PRO A 306 -1.58 0.78 -20.91
C PRO A 306 -1.59 2.31 -21.03
N ALA A 307 -1.64 2.98 -19.88
CA ALA A 307 -1.59 4.44 -19.77
C ALA A 307 -0.29 4.92 -19.14
N PHE A 308 0.25 4.13 -18.23
CA PHE A 308 1.49 4.40 -17.52
C PHE A 308 2.38 3.17 -17.50
N VAL A 309 3.71 3.39 -17.50
CA VAL A 309 4.72 2.33 -17.46
C VAL A 309 5.87 2.72 -16.54
N ASN A 310 6.38 1.77 -15.75
CA ASN A 310 7.59 1.96 -14.96
C ASN A 310 8.81 2.07 -15.87
N VAL A 311 9.62 3.11 -15.68
CA VAL A 311 10.78 3.36 -16.54
C VAL A 311 11.92 2.39 -16.29
N ASN A 312 11.99 1.82 -15.06
CA ASN A 312 13.10 0.95 -14.66
C ASN A 312 12.99 -0.47 -15.22
N ASP A 313 11.77 -1.03 -15.26
CA ASP A 313 11.56 -2.44 -15.60
C ASP A 313 10.43 -2.68 -16.61
N GLY A 314 9.74 -1.62 -17.05
CA GLY A 314 8.70 -1.71 -18.07
C GLY A 314 7.35 -2.28 -17.57
N THR A 315 7.18 -2.51 -16.29
CA THR A 315 5.92 -3.02 -15.74
C THR A 315 4.76 -2.04 -15.92
N ASN A 316 3.54 -2.56 -15.98
CA ASN A 316 2.32 -1.76 -16.08
C ASN A 316 2.12 -0.90 -14.83
N GLU A 317 1.92 0.39 -15.04
CA GLU A 317 1.69 1.36 -13.96
C GLU A 317 0.33 2.06 -14.06
N GLY A 318 -0.51 1.63 -14.98
CA GLY A 318 -1.87 2.15 -15.10
C GLY A 318 -2.52 1.85 -16.44
N LEU A 319 -3.84 1.90 -16.45
CA LEU A 319 -4.69 1.57 -17.59
C LEU A 319 -5.70 2.69 -17.88
N GLU A 320 -6.05 2.85 -19.16
CA GLU A 320 -7.24 3.55 -19.64
C GLU A 320 -8.19 2.55 -20.29
N TYR A 321 -9.47 2.64 -19.95
CA TYR A 321 -10.51 1.73 -20.45
C TYR A 321 -11.22 2.31 -21.67
N ILE A 322 -11.30 1.51 -22.74
CA ILE A 322 -11.79 1.95 -24.04
C ILE A 322 -13.31 2.21 -24.00
N GLY A 323 -13.71 3.41 -24.41
CA GLY A 323 -15.13 3.78 -24.44
C GLY A 323 -15.78 3.99 -23.07
N LYS A 324 -15.00 3.99 -21.97
CA LYS A 324 -15.44 4.20 -20.61
C LYS A 324 -14.73 5.40 -19.98
N GLN A 325 -15.39 6.07 -19.05
CA GLN A 325 -14.76 7.10 -18.19
C GLN A 325 -14.07 6.41 -17.01
N ILE A 326 -13.06 5.57 -17.31
CA ILE A 326 -12.33 4.79 -16.32
C ILE A 326 -10.85 4.88 -16.60
N PHE A 327 -10.08 5.24 -15.59
CA PHE A 327 -8.62 5.10 -15.60
C PHE A 327 -8.12 4.62 -14.25
N THR A 328 -6.98 3.93 -14.27
CA THR A 328 -6.41 3.32 -13.07
C THR A 328 -4.90 3.54 -13.02
N VAL A 329 -4.33 3.58 -11.82
CA VAL A 329 -2.88 3.68 -11.61
C VAL A 329 -2.40 2.69 -10.56
N GLN A 330 -1.20 2.14 -10.78
CA GLN A 330 -0.56 1.23 -9.82
C GLN A 330 0.12 1.99 -8.69
N PHE A 331 0.67 3.16 -8.99
CA PHE A 331 1.34 4.04 -8.02
C PHE A 331 0.34 4.86 -7.19
N HIS A 332 0.86 5.60 -6.19
CA HIS A 332 0.09 6.36 -5.22
C HIS A 332 0.11 7.87 -5.50
N PRO A 333 -0.88 8.43 -6.23
CA PRO A 333 -0.94 9.86 -6.52
C PRO A 333 -1.30 10.72 -5.29
N GLU A 334 -1.87 10.11 -4.24
CA GLU A 334 -2.11 10.73 -2.95
C GLU A 334 -0.82 10.97 -2.16
N ALA A 335 0.28 10.34 -2.59
CA ALA A 335 1.61 10.37 -1.95
C ALA A 335 1.60 9.88 -0.49
N CYS A 336 2.32 10.56 0.37
CA CYS A 336 2.57 10.29 1.78
C CYS A 336 2.86 8.81 2.13
N PRO A 337 4.17 8.48 2.23
CA PRO A 337 5.30 9.36 1.90
C PRO A 337 5.56 9.41 0.40
N GLY A 338 6.08 10.53 -0.09
CA GLY A 338 6.57 10.65 -1.46
C GLY A 338 6.21 11.97 -2.17
N PRO A 339 6.60 12.10 -3.44
CA PRO A 339 6.35 13.29 -4.24
C PRO A 339 4.88 13.42 -4.64
N GLN A 340 4.42 14.66 -4.82
CA GLN A 340 3.04 15.00 -5.17
C GLN A 340 2.86 15.30 -6.67
N ASP A 341 3.84 14.97 -7.50
CA ASP A 341 3.85 15.28 -8.93
C ASP A 341 2.66 14.68 -9.70
N SER A 342 2.08 13.60 -9.19
CA SER A 342 0.94 12.92 -9.79
C SER A 342 -0.43 13.30 -9.20
N ALA A 343 -0.47 14.27 -8.25
CA ALA A 343 -1.72 14.69 -7.60
C ALA A 343 -2.78 15.26 -8.57
N TYR A 344 -2.37 15.73 -9.77
CA TYR A 344 -3.26 16.18 -10.84
C TYR A 344 -4.24 15.08 -11.33
N LEU A 345 -3.97 13.82 -11.03
CA LEU A 345 -4.87 12.72 -11.40
C LEU A 345 -6.21 12.78 -10.64
N PHE A 346 -6.22 13.35 -9.45
CA PHE A 346 -7.48 13.66 -8.76
C PHE A 346 -8.27 14.75 -9.47
N ASP A 347 -7.58 15.77 -10.03
CA ASP A 347 -8.24 16.84 -10.80
C ASP A 347 -8.84 16.27 -12.08
N ARG A 348 -8.08 15.42 -12.79
CA ARG A 348 -8.58 14.65 -13.94
C ARG A 348 -9.85 13.85 -13.60
N PHE A 349 -9.89 13.20 -12.44
CA PHE A 349 -11.07 12.45 -12.02
C PHE A 349 -12.29 13.34 -11.79
N ILE A 350 -12.09 14.53 -11.20
CA ILE A 350 -13.17 15.52 -11.01
C ILE A 350 -13.69 16.03 -12.36
N GLU A 351 -12.82 16.33 -13.30
CA GLU A 351 -13.18 16.71 -14.66
C GLU A 351 -14.04 15.63 -15.34
N MET A 352 -13.66 14.36 -15.20
CA MET A 352 -14.45 13.24 -15.74
C MET A 352 -15.86 13.15 -15.17
N MET A 353 -16.06 13.56 -13.91
CA MET A 353 -17.38 13.66 -13.27
C MET A 353 -18.18 14.91 -13.73
N GLY A 354 -17.68 15.69 -14.69
CA GLY A 354 -18.30 16.95 -15.13
C GLY A 354 -18.15 18.08 -14.09
N GLY A 355 -17.07 18.08 -13.31
CA GLY A 355 -16.67 19.17 -12.42
C GLY A 355 -15.95 20.28 -13.21
N GLU A 356 -16.09 21.52 -12.77
CA GLU A 356 -15.21 22.63 -13.16
C GLU A 356 -13.99 22.64 -12.24
N GLN A 357 -12.85 23.13 -12.76
CA GLN A 357 -11.61 23.32 -12.00
C GLN A 357 -11.73 24.48 -11.02
#